data_531e71b3326110b60e267ae8e716d87d
#
_entry.id   531e71b3326110b60e267ae8e716d87d
#
_cell.length_a   1.000
_cell.length_b   1.000
_cell.length_c   1.000
_cell.angle_alpha   90.00
_cell.angle_beta   90.00
_cell.angle_gamma   90.00
#
_symmetry.space_group_name_H-M   'P 1'
#
loop_
_entity.id
_entity.type
_entity.pdbx_description
1 polymer ?
#
loop_
_entity_poly.entity_id
_entity_poly.type
_entity_poly.pdbx_seq_one_letter_code
_entity_poly.pdbx_strand_id
1 'polypeptide(L)'
;MIYESSDFHNAVFVGYDSNGKPRHAHKRGTVTNNPYKGNVAGSQSEFSFHWHGTSDKIFLFEAPIDMLSYISMHKENWKEHSYAASCSISGRVLFQCLNDNPNIKNVFLCFDNDEAGQTANKRIADKLNSMNIKSEILIPTHKDWNEDILNGERTDEICRQVL
;
A
#
# COMPACT_ATOMS: atom_id res chain seq x y z
N MET A 1 11.34 -5.18 -2.71
CA MET A 1 11.69 -6.64 -2.66
C MET A 1 11.29 -7.22 -1.31
N ILE A 2 11.03 -8.55 -1.28
CA ILE A 2 10.62 -9.26 -0.06
C ILE A 2 11.74 -10.24 0.29
N TYR A 3 12.10 -10.28 1.56
CA TYR A 3 13.16 -11.13 2.11
C TYR A 3 12.63 -11.89 3.33
N GLU A 4 13.40 -12.84 3.79
CA GLU A 4 13.22 -13.54 5.05
C GLU A 4 14.24 -13.02 6.07
N SER A 5 13.81 -12.75 7.31
CA SER A 5 14.75 -12.41 8.39
C SER A 5 15.43 -13.65 8.92
N SER A 6 16.70 -13.52 9.30
CA SER A 6 17.47 -14.62 9.92
C SER A 6 16.93 -15.02 11.32
N ASP A 7 16.29 -14.06 12.00
CA ASP A 7 15.62 -14.22 13.27
C ASP A 7 14.12 -14.46 13.05
N PHE A 8 13.57 -15.52 13.57
CA PHE A 8 12.14 -15.84 13.54
C PHE A 8 11.51 -16.04 12.16
N HIS A 9 12.27 -16.07 11.07
CA HIS A 9 11.78 -16.30 9.71
C HIS A 9 10.63 -15.35 9.30
N ASN A 10 10.67 -14.11 9.75
CA ASN A 10 9.67 -13.11 9.42
C ASN A 10 9.79 -12.66 7.95
N ALA A 11 8.68 -12.33 7.31
CA ALA A 11 8.69 -11.64 6.03
C ALA A 11 9.19 -10.19 6.22
N VAL A 12 10.18 -9.78 5.41
CA VAL A 12 10.76 -8.44 5.45
C VAL A 12 10.49 -7.72 4.12
N PHE A 13 9.68 -6.69 4.17
CA PHE A 13 9.32 -5.85 3.04
C PHE A 13 10.26 -4.65 2.98
N VAL A 14 11.11 -4.60 1.95
CA VAL A 14 12.14 -3.57 1.83
C VAL A 14 11.77 -2.56 0.76
N GLY A 15 11.79 -1.30 1.15
CA GLY A 15 11.62 -0.16 0.27
C GLY A 15 12.96 0.51 -0.06
N TYR A 16 13.08 1.01 -1.28
CA TYR A 16 14.32 1.53 -1.86
C TYR A 16 14.14 2.97 -2.32
N ASP A 17 15.22 3.74 -2.34
CA ASP A 17 15.26 5.03 -3.03
C ASP A 17 15.51 4.83 -4.54
N SER A 18 15.46 5.92 -5.30
CA SER A 18 15.68 5.95 -6.75
C SER A 18 17.07 5.46 -7.19
N ASN A 19 18.05 5.41 -6.28
CA ASN A 19 19.39 4.88 -6.52
C ASN A 19 19.49 3.38 -6.20
N GLY A 20 18.37 2.72 -5.84
CA GLY A 20 18.36 1.32 -5.45
C GLY A 20 18.93 1.04 -4.06
N LYS A 21 19.10 2.07 -3.20
CA LYS A 21 19.55 1.91 -1.83
C LYS A 21 18.37 1.57 -0.92
N PRO A 22 18.46 0.52 -0.06
CA PRO A 22 17.41 0.22 0.91
C PRO A 22 17.32 1.36 1.95
N ARG A 23 16.11 1.87 2.18
CA ARG A 23 15.82 2.97 3.09
C ARG A 23 14.79 2.64 4.16
N HIS A 24 13.98 1.64 3.89
CA HIS A 24 12.91 1.24 4.80
C HIS A 24 12.81 -0.30 4.82
N ALA A 25 12.52 -0.86 5.97
CA ALA A 25 12.17 -2.26 6.11
C ALA A 25 11.03 -2.43 7.11
N HIS A 26 9.99 -3.16 6.68
CA HIS A 26 8.86 -3.56 7.52
C HIS A 26 8.90 -5.06 7.73
N LYS A 27 8.84 -5.52 8.98
CA LYS A 27 8.78 -6.94 9.33
C LYS A 27 7.34 -7.37 9.63
N ARG A 28 6.94 -8.51 9.10
CA ARG A 28 5.67 -9.19 9.40
C ARG A 28 5.96 -10.60 9.86
N GLY A 29 5.49 -10.95 11.06
CA GLY A 29 5.60 -12.29 11.61
C GLY A 29 4.84 -13.33 10.80
N THR A 30 5.43 -14.51 10.65
CA THR A 30 4.86 -15.67 9.97
C THR A 30 4.23 -16.68 10.94
N VAL A 31 4.39 -16.48 12.25
CA VAL A 31 3.83 -17.33 13.29
C VAL A 31 2.42 -16.88 13.65
N THR A 32 1.43 -17.74 13.43
CA THR A 32 0.00 -17.42 13.59
C THR A 32 -0.35 -16.96 15.01
N ASN A 33 0.23 -17.58 16.03
CA ASN A 33 -0.08 -17.29 17.44
C ASN A 33 0.80 -16.18 18.03
N ASN A 34 1.72 -15.62 17.26
CA ASN A 34 2.58 -14.51 17.69
C ASN A 34 2.72 -13.49 16.53
N PRO A 35 1.63 -12.79 16.20
CA PRO A 35 1.67 -11.83 15.09
C PRO A 35 2.55 -10.64 15.46
N TYR A 36 3.69 -10.56 14.80
CA TYR A 36 4.59 -9.41 14.90
C TYR A 36 4.43 -8.51 13.67
N LYS A 37 4.34 -7.20 13.89
CA LYS A 37 4.46 -6.21 12.82
C LYS A 37 5.23 -5.00 13.32
N GLY A 38 6.14 -4.47 12.51
CA GLY A 38 6.88 -3.28 12.87
C GLY A 38 7.93 -2.87 11.87
N ASN A 39 8.28 -1.60 11.90
CA ASN A 39 9.35 -1.05 11.08
C ASN A 39 10.69 -1.27 11.78
N VAL A 40 11.73 -1.57 11.01
CA VAL A 40 13.09 -1.67 11.50
C VAL A 40 13.56 -0.27 11.90
N ALA A 41 14.32 -0.18 13.01
CA ALA A 41 14.87 1.09 13.47
C ALA A 41 15.72 1.78 12.38
N GLY A 42 15.55 3.09 12.23
CA GLY A 42 16.20 3.88 11.18
C GLY A 42 15.49 3.85 9.82
N SER A 43 14.36 3.15 9.70
CA SER A 43 13.55 3.17 8.49
C SER A 43 13.01 4.57 8.19
N GLN A 44 13.07 4.95 6.91
CA GLN A 44 12.55 6.22 6.37
C GLN A 44 11.21 5.94 5.70
N SER A 45 10.12 6.46 6.27
CA SER A 45 8.74 6.12 5.86
C SER A 45 8.36 6.61 4.47
N GLU A 46 9.06 7.60 3.93
CA GLU A 46 8.90 8.08 2.56
C GLU A 46 9.38 7.07 1.51
N PHE A 47 10.21 6.11 1.90
CA PHE A 47 10.69 5.03 1.04
C PHE A 47 10.14 3.67 1.47
N SER A 48 8.95 3.62 2.07
CA SER A 48 8.39 2.33 2.46
C SER A 48 8.08 1.44 1.25
N PHE A 49 7.65 0.21 1.47
CA PHE A 49 7.49 -0.79 0.42
C PHE A 49 6.59 -0.30 -0.72
N HIS A 50 7.11 -0.27 -1.93
CA HIS A 50 6.40 0.23 -3.11
C HIS A 50 6.84 -0.48 -4.40
N TRP A 51 6.01 -0.31 -5.45
CA TRP A 51 6.24 -0.72 -6.82
C TRP A 51 5.90 0.44 -7.76
N HIS A 52 6.78 0.74 -8.70
CA HIS A 52 6.53 1.73 -9.76
C HIS A 52 6.08 1.04 -11.03
N GLY A 53 4.89 1.37 -11.49
CA GLY A 53 4.35 1.00 -12.80
C GLY A 53 4.55 2.11 -13.84
N THR A 54 3.98 1.90 -15.02
CA THR A 54 4.09 2.82 -16.17
C THR A 54 2.84 3.65 -16.39
N SER A 55 1.70 3.30 -15.76
CA SER A 55 0.45 4.04 -15.88
C SER A 55 0.43 5.29 -15.00
N ASP A 56 -0.61 6.08 -15.15
CA ASP A 56 -0.86 7.29 -14.37
C ASP A 56 -1.58 7.04 -13.03
N LYS A 57 -1.66 5.76 -12.60
CA LYS A 57 -2.38 5.34 -11.39
C LYS A 57 -1.43 4.88 -10.29
N ILE A 58 -1.76 5.25 -9.05
CA ILE A 58 -1.11 4.70 -7.85
C ILE A 58 -2.15 4.30 -6.81
N PHE A 59 -1.94 3.15 -6.16
CA PHE A 59 -2.75 2.61 -5.08
C PHE A 59 -1.96 2.64 -3.78
N LEU A 60 -2.51 3.25 -2.72
CA LEU A 60 -1.88 3.38 -1.42
C LEU A 60 -2.60 2.53 -0.38
N PHE A 61 -1.87 1.64 0.28
CA PHE A 61 -2.35 0.73 1.31
C PHE A 61 -1.74 1.04 2.68
N GLU A 62 -2.38 0.55 3.76
CA GLU A 62 -1.80 0.67 5.09
C GLU A 62 -0.60 -0.24 5.26
N ALA A 63 -0.71 -1.52 4.87
CA ALA A 63 0.36 -2.50 5.03
C ALA A 63 0.71 -3.24 3.72
N PRO A 64 1.94 -3.80 3.62
CA PRO A 64 2.37 -4.56 2.44
C PRO A 64 1.50 -5.80 2.15
N ILE A 65 0.94 -6.44 3.17
CA ILE A 65 0.07 -7.61 3.00
C ILE A 65 -1.21 -7.20 2.27
N ASP A 66 -1.82 -6.08 2.63
CA ASP A 66 -3.05 -5.59 1.99
C ASP A 66 -2.79 -5.21 0.53
N MET A 67 -1.67 -4.55 0.24
CA MET A 67 -1.22 -4.27 -1.11
C MET A 67 -1.09 -5.55 -1.95
N LEU A 68 -0.45 -6.61 -1.41
CA LEU A 68 -0.27 -7.87 -2.12
C LEU A 68 -1.60 -8.63 -2.28
N SER A 69 -2.48 -8.57 -1.28
CA SER A 69 -3.82 -9.17 -1.33
C SER A 69 -4.65 -8.50 -2.43
N TYR A 70 -4.68 -7.17 -2.47
CA TYR A 70 -5.34 -6.42 -3.53
C TYR A 70 -4.82 -6.79 -4.93
N ILE A 71 -3.50 -6.79 -5.14
CA ILE A 71 -2.88 -7.19 -6.40
C ILE A 71 -3.25 -8.63 -6.77
N SER A 72 -3.33 -9.53 -5.79
CA SER A 72 -3.69 -10.94 -6.02
C SER A 72 -5.14 -11.13 -6.46
N MET A 73 -6.03 -10.25 -6.02
CA MET A 73 -7.44 -10.21 -6.46
C MET A 73 -7.60 -9.52 -7.83
N HIS A 74 -6.75 -8.50 -8.12
CA HIS A 74 -6.79 -7.67 -9.34
C HIS A 74 -5.55 -7.93 -10.21
N LYS A 75 -5.44 -9.12 -10.79
CA LYS A 75 -4.24 -9.57 -11.51
C LYS A 75 -4.04 -8.92 -12.88
N GLU A 76 -5.11 -8.38 -13.47
CA GLU A 76 -5.05 -7.80 -14.80
C GLU A 76 -4.24 -6.50 -14.78
N ASN A 77 -3.24 -6.42 -15.65
CA ASN A 77 -2.39 -5.24 -15.84
C ASN A 77 -1.73 -4.68 -14.58
N TRP A 78 -1.64 -5.48 -13.49
CA TRP A 78 -1.12 -4.99 -12.21
C TRP A 78 0.28 -4.37 -12.33
N LYS A 79 1.14 -4.88 -13.23
CA LYS A 79 2.50 -4.35 -13.43
C LYS A 79 2.52 -2.94 -14.00
N GLU A 80 1.44 -2.52 -14.66
CA GLU A 80 1.32 -1.19 -15.24
C GLU A 80 1.03 -0.13 -14.19
N HIS A 81 0.40 -0.50 -13.07
CA HIS A 81 0.05 0.43 -12.01
C HIS A 81 1.14 0.55 -10.96
N SER A 82 1.20 1.70 -10.29
CA SER A 82 2.06 1.90 -9.14
C SER A 82 1.32 1.53 -7.86
N TYR A 83 2.06 1.00 -6.88
CA TYR A 83 1.52 0.60 -5.58
C TYR A 83 2.47 1.01 -4.47
N ALA A 84 1.93 1.41 -3.33
CA ALA A 84 2.70 1.74 -2.15
C ALA A 84 2.00 1.27 -0.87
N ALA A 85 2.78 0.77 0.08
CA ALA A 85 2.32 0.45 1.42
C ALA A 85 2.92 1.44 2.41
N SER A 86 2.09 2.18 3.12
CA SER A 86 2.52 3.24 4.04
C SER A 86 3.29 2.70 5.25
N CYS A 87 3.05 1.45 5.65
CA CYS A 87 3.53 0.82 6.89
C CYS A 87 3.22 1.66 8.14
N SER A 88 2.21 2.53 8.04
CA SER A 88 1.68 3.45 9.04
C SER A 88 0.47 4.19 8.44
N ILE A 89 -0.14 5.09 9.19
CA ILE A 89 -1.19 5.98 8.69
C ILE A 89 -0.66 7.29 8.06
N SER A 90 0.67 7.45 7.90
CA SER A 90 1.27 8.75 7.50
C SER A 90 1.09 9.10 6.03
N GLY A 91 1.10 8.10 5.14
CA GLY A 91 1.02 8.27 3.69
C GLY A 91 2.25 8.93 3.05
N ARG A 92 3.38 9.07 3.77
CA ARG A 92 4.58 9.77 3.25
C ARG A 92 5.12 9.17 1.96
N VAL A 93 5.09 7.85 1.83
CA VAL A 93 5.55 7.14 0.62
C VAL A 93 4.77 7.56 -0.62
N LEU A 94 3.46 7.86 -0.50
CA LEU A 94 2.66 8.35 -1.63
C LEU A 94 3.24 9.64 -2.19
N PHE A 95 3.52 10.62 -1.32
CA PHE A 95 4.04 11.91 -1.77
C PHE A 95 5.44 11.79 -2.36
N GLN A 96 6.26 10.86 -1.87
CA GLN A 96 7.54 10.54 -2.50
C GLN A 96 7.33 9.92 -3.89
N CYS A 97 6.43 8.94 -4.04
CA CYS A 97 6.12 8.34 -5.35
C CYS A 97 5.58 9.38 -6.36
N LEU A 98 4.74 10.32 -5.91
CA LEU A 98 4.24 11.41 -6.76
C LEU A 98 5.37 12.37 -7.21
N ASN A 99 6.34 12.62 -6.33
CA ASN A 99 7.51 13.43 -6.65
C ASN A 99 8.44 12.72 -7.65
N ASP A 100 8.64 11.42 -7.46
CA ASP A 100 9.53 10.60 -8.32
C ASP A 100 8.90 10.31 -9.68
N ASN A 101 7.56 10.26 -9.77
CA ASN A 101 6.82 10.04 -11.01
C ASN A 101 5.68 11.07 -11.20
N PRO A 102 5.96 12.22 -11.81
CA PRO A 102 4.95 13.28 -12.05
C PRO A 102 3.89 12.90 -13.08
N ASN A 103 4.01 11.75 -13.75
CA ASN A 103 2.97 11.23 -14.64
C ASN A 103 1.76 10.65 -13.89
N ILE A 104 1.89 10.34 -12.60
CA ILE A 104 0.78 9.87 -11.78
C ILE A 104 -0.25 10.99 -11.62
N LYS A 105 -1.49 10.72 -12.01
CA LYS A 105 -2.62 11.68 -11.99
C LYS A 105 -3.80 11.20 -11.14
N ASN A 106 -3.91 9.89 -10.96
CA ASN A 106 -5.02 9.25 -10.28
C ASN A 106 -4.50 8.46 -9.08
N VAL A 107 -4.94 8.83 -7.88
CA VAL A 107 -4.54 8.22 -6.62
C VAL A 107 -5.72 7.46 -6.02
N PHE A 108 -5.51 6.18 -5.69
CA PHE A 108 -6.48 5.35 -5.00
C PHE A 108 -6.01 5.11 -3.56
N LEU A 109 -6.83 5.51 -2.60
CA LEU A 109 -6.56 5.37 -1.16
C LEU A 109 -7.27 4.13 -0.65
N CYS A 110 -6.51 3.12 -0.26
CA CYS A 110 -6.96 1.76 0.03
C CYS A 110 -6.62 1.34 1.47
N PHE A 111 -6.79 2.24 2.45
CA PHE A 111 -6.55 1.94 3.87
C PHE A 111 -7.65 1.03 4.43
N ASP A 112 -7.36 0.45 5.60
CA ASP A 112 -8.26 -0.47 6.29
C ASP A 112 -9.64 0.14 6.55
N ASN A 113 -10.66 -0.71 6.61
CA ASN A 113 -12.04 -0.32 6.89
C ASN A 113 -12.29 -0.20 8.40
N ASP A 114 -11.45 0.60 9.06
CA ASP A 114 -11.61 0.97 10.46
C ASP A 114 -11.53 2.50 10.63
N GLU A 115 -11.79 3.01 11.83
CA GLU A 115 -11.82 4.44 12.10
C GLU A 115 -10.48 5.13 11.79
N ALA A 116 -9.36 4.48 12.08
CA ALA A 116 -8.02 5.01 11.85
C ALA A 116 -7.70 5.09 10.34
N GLY A 117 -8.00 4.02 9.59
CA GLY A 117 -7.84 3.95 8.14
C GLY A 117 -8.71 4.98 7.41
N GLN A 118 -10.00 5.10 7.79
CA GLN A 118 -10.91 6.05 7.19
C GLN A 118 -10.52 7.51 7.49
N THR A 119 -10.03 7.79 8.70
CA THR A 119 -9.50 9.11 9.06
C THR A 119 -8.24 9.43 8.25
N ALA A 120 -7.35 8.45 8.05
CA ALA A 120 -6.15 8.60 7.23
C ALA A 120 -6.51 8.85 5.76
N ASN A 121 -7.46 8.07 5.19
CA ASN A 121 -7.98 8.25 3.83
C ASN A 121 -8.45 9.69 3.62
N LYS A 122 -9.34 10.20 4.49
CA LYS A 122 -9.87 11.56 4.39
C LYS A 122 -8.77 12.61 4.45
N ARG A 123 -7.88 12.52 5.43
CA ARG A 123 -6.77 13.47 5.61
C ARG A 123 -5.85 13.52 4.39
N ILE A 124 -5.53 12.35 3.79
CA ILE A 124 -4.66 12.27 2.62
C ILE A 124 -5.41 12.80 1.39
N ALA A 125 -6.70 12.48 1.21
CA ALA A 125 -7.53 12.99 0.14
C ALA A 125 -7.63 14.53 0.18
N ASP A 126 -7.85 15.12 1.35
CA ASP A 126 -7.89 16.59 1.54
C ASP A 126 -6.56 17.23 1.11
N LYS A 127 -5.42 16.61 1.47
CA LYS A 127 -4.09 17.09 1.06
C LYS A 127 -3.89 16.97 -0.45
N LEU A 128 -4.27 15.86 -1.08
CA LEU A 128 -4.18 15.68 -2.52
C LEU A 128 -5.05 16.69 -3.27
N ASN A 129 -6.27 16.94 -2.79
CA ASN A 129 -7.16 17.95 -3.34
C ASN A 129 -6.55 19.35 -3.30
N SER A 130 -5.86 19.72 -2.19
CA SER A 130 -5.13 21.00 -2.12
C SER A 130 -3.98 21.10 -3.10
N MET A 131 -3.51 19.98 -3.65
CA MET A 131 -2.47 19.88 -4.69
C MET A 131 -3.06 19.73 -6.11
N ASN A 132 -4.40 19.80 -6.27
CA ASN A 132 -5.13 19.53 -7.52
C ASN A 132 -4.87 18.11 -8.09
N ILE A 133 -4.63 17.11 -7.22
CA ILE A 133 -4.46 15.71 -7.59
C ILE A 133 -5.76 14.97 -7.31
N LYS A 134 -6.30 14.27 -8.32
CA LYS A 134 -7.51 13.46 -8.16
C LYS A 134 -7.22 12.27 -7.24
N SER A 135 -8.12 12.02 -6.31
CA SER A 135 -8.08 10.84 -5.47
C SER A 135 -9.45 10.21 -5.30
N GLU A 136 -9.45 8.90 -5.13
CA GLU A 136 -10.61 8.07 -4.86
C GLU A 136 -10.31 7.17 -3.67
N ILE A 137 -11.30 6.94 -2.82
CA ILE A 137 -11.18 6.04 -1.66
C ILE A 137 -11.81 4.72 -2.05
N LEU A 138 -11.01 3.64 -2.00
CA LEU A 138 -11.46 2.27 -2.14
C LEU A 138 -11.46 1.61 -0.75
N ILE A 139 -12.60 1.03 -0.38
CA ILE A 139 -12.79 0.44 0.94
C ILE A 139 -12.92 -1.07 0.79
N PRO A 140 -12.16 -1.89 1.54
CA PRO A 140 -12.36 -3.34 1.54
C PRO A 140 -13.73 -3.69 2.13
N THR A 141 -14.29 -4.83 1.72
CA THR A 141 -15.59 -5.33 2.21
C THR A 141 -15.51 -5.70 3.69
N HIS A 142 -14.41 -6.34 4.09
CA HIS A 142 -14.11 -6.69 5.48
C HIS A 142 -13.24 -5.61 6.14
N LYS A 143 -12.49 -5.98 7.15
CA LYS A 143 -11.63 -5.05 7.87
C LYS A 143 -10.48 -4.53 7.01
N ASP A 144 -9.85 -5.41 6.24
CA ASP A 144 -8.70 -5.12 5.39
C ASP A 144 -8.71 -6.00 4.13
N TRP A 145 -7.87 -5.69 3.16
CA TRP A 145 -7.78 -6.42 1.88
C TRP A 145 -7.28 -7.86 2.05
N ASN A 146 -6.56 -8.15 3.12
CA ASN A 146 -6.14 -9.51 3.43
C ASN A 146 -7.32 -10.34 3.93
N GLU A 147 -8.24 -9.77 4.71
CA GLU A 147 -9.48 -10.45 5.07
C GLU A 147 -10.38 -10.69 3.86
N ASP A 148 -10.48 -9.73 2.92
CA ASP A 148 -11.24 -9.89 1.69
C ASP A 148 -10.77 -11.10 0.88
N ILE A 149 -9.47 -11.24 0.59
CA ILE A 149 -8.95 -12.39 -0.16
C ILE A 149 -9.15 -13.71 0.59
N LEU A 150 -9.03 -13.72 1.92
CA LEU A 150 -9.22 -14.92 2.74
C LEU A 150 -10.68 -15.38 2.76
N ASN A 151 -11.64 -14.46 2.64
CA ASN A 151 -13.08 -14.76 2.58
C ASN A 151 -13.56 -15.02 1.15
N GLY A 152 -12.66 -15.04 0.16
CA GLY A 152 -12.99 -15.35 -1.23
C GLY A 152 -13.70 -14.23 -1.97
N GLU A 153 -13.67 -13.01 -1.46
CA GLU A 153 -14.19 -11.83 -2.14
C GLU A 153 -13.40 -11.61 -3.45
N ARG A 154 -13.98 -12.01 -4.56
CA ARG A 154 -13.51 -11.63 -5.88
C ARG A 154 -14.20 -10.35 -6.28
N THR A 155 -13.44 -9.28 -6.35
CA THR A 155 -13.91 -7.92 -6.59
C THR A 155 -14.33 -7.65 -8.04
N ASP A 156 -14.80 -8.63 -8.78
CA ASP A 156 -15.40 -8.44 -10.10
C ASP A 156 -16.63 -7.50 -10.07
N GLU A 157 -17.19 -7.22 -8.88
CA GLU A 157 -18.32 -6.30 -8.70
C GLU A 157 -17.90 -4.86 -8.37
N ILE A 158 -16.79 -4.64 -7.71
CA ILE A 158 -16.35 -3.27 -7.33
C ILE A 158 -15.92 -2.47 -8.57
N CYS A 159 -15.33 -3.10 -9.58
CA CYS A 159 -14.99 -2.45 -10.85
C CYS A 159 -16.19 -1.99 -11.69
N ARG A 160 -17.41 -2.47 -11.40
CA ARG A 160 -18.63 -2.08 -12.13
C ARG A 160 -19.32 -0.82 -11.62
N GLN A 161 -18.91 -0.31 -10.46
CA GLN A 161 -19.49 0.93 -9.89
C GLN A 161 -18.70 2.20 -10.25
N VAL A 162 -17.59 2.06 -10.99
CA VAL A 162 -16.65 3.17 -11.30
C VAL A 162 -16.52 3.42 -12.82
N LEU A 163 -17.47 2.94 -13.63
CA LEU A 163 -17.55 3.26 -15.07
C LEU A 163 -18.70 4.22 -15.36
#